data_d496838dbad9c87ec510d197ff18191f
#
_entry.id   d496838dbad9c87ec510d197ff18191f
#
_cell.length_a   1.000
_cell.length_b   1.000
_cell.length_c   1.000
_cell.angle_alpha   90.00
_cell.angle_beta   90.00
_cell.angle_gamma   90.00
#
_symmetry.space_group_name_H-M   'P 1'
#
loop_
_entity.id
_entity.type
_entity.pdbx_description
1 polymer ?
#
loop_
_entity_poly.entity_id
_entity_poly.type
_entity_poly.pdbx_seq_one_letter_code
_entity_poly.pdbx_strand_id
1 'polypeptide(L)'
;MYDDNELTPLDIDADLESPLDQLGPPSQETEPPQYDPEVMLPLLESPETQQRMLAARAFCELQDARAIPHLLHLLGDPCPLVRVSAAYALGRNPSESALEPLIAQLNQDWNGYVRKGLVWAIGNSHDRRSLIPLANALRTDIPAVRLWAASALAQAAHIGYEGVIEAIPPLIEVMQQDAVPAVRGNCAWSIGQLCRELPSNVIYMTAIDALIETFAREADLGVREDARAALLKVGDPRGLQTIEEIEQDGFF
;
A
#
# COMPACT_ATOMS: atom_id res chain seq x y z
N MET A 1 31.02 -15.80 33.38
CA MET A 1 30.82 -14.36 33.18
C MET A 1 30.69 -14.23 31.69
N TYR A 2 29.49 -14.51 31.16
CA TYR A 2 29.16 -14.36 29.75
C TYR A 2 28.32 -13.11 29.63
N ASP A 3 28.81 -12.21 28.80
CA ASP A 3 28.18 -10.95 28.47
C ASP A 3 26.88 -11.22 27.72
N ASP A 4 25.74 -10.86 28.30
CA ASP A 4 24.45 -10.79 27.63
C ASP A 4 24.49 -9.61 26.69
N ASN A 5 24.93 -9.83 25.46
CA ASN A 5 24.86 -8.88 24.41
C ASN A 5 23.41 -8.85 23.88
N GLU A 6 22.73 -7.76 24.19
CA GLU A 6 21.42 -7.37 23.74
C GLU A 6 21.24 -7.71 22.24
N LEU A 7 20.37 -8.67 21.96
CA LEU A 7 19.78 -8.82 20.64
C LEU A 7 18.85 -7.62 20.46
N THR A 8 19.35 -6.60 19.77
CA THR A 8 18.49 -5.55 19.24
C THR A 8 17.38 -6.19 18.40
N PRO A 9 16.12 -5.76 18.55
CA PRO A 9 15.04 -6.22 17.67
C PRO A 9 15.48 -5.99 16.23
N LEU A 10 15.48 -7.05 15.43
CA LEU A 10 15.64 -6.94 13.99
C LEU A 10 14.53 -6.00 13.51
N ASP A 11 14.92 -4.89 12.90
CA ASP A 11 14.01 -3.96 12.24
C ASP A 11 13.28 -4.72 11.13
N ILE A 12 12.13 -5.29 11.46
CA ILE A 12 11.27 -6.05 10.52
C ILE A 12 10.79 -5.13 9.41
N ASP A 13 10.79 -3.82 9.64
CA ASP A 13 10.43 -2.82 8.65
C ASP A 13 11.48 -2.66 7.53
N ALA A 14 12.75 -2.90 7.80
CA ALA A 14 13.81 -2.74 6.79
C ALA A 14 13.71 -3.76 5.64
N ASP A 15 13.23 -4.98 5.91
CA ASP A 15 13.08 -6.03 4.89
C ASP A 15 11.81 -5.87 4.01
N LEU A 16 10.88 -4.98 4.40
CA LEU A 16 9.66 -4.69 3.65
C LEU A 16 9.79 -3.44 2.77
N GLU A 17 10.83 -2.65 2.96
CA GLU A 17 11.08 -1.46 2.16
C GLU A 17 11.55 -1.82 0.75
N SER A 18 10.96 -1.15 -0.23
CA SER A 18 11.48 -1.19 -1.61
C SER A 18 12.89 -0.59 -1.63
N PRO A 19 13.80 -1.08 -2.49
CA PRO A 19 15.04 -0.36 -2.76
C PRO A 19 14.83 1.11 -3.16
N LEU A 20 13.62 1.48 -3.59
CA LEU A 20 13.24 2.87 -3.89
C LEU A 20 12.80 3.65 -2.64
N ASP A 21 12.34 2.96 -1.58
CA ASP A 21 11.94 3.58 -0.31
C ASP A 21 13.18 3.98 0.52
N GLN A 22 14.32 3.30 0.31
CA GLN A 22 15.61 3.65 0.91
C GLN A 22 16.25 4.91 0.29
N LEU A 23 15.65 5.44 -0.77
CA LEU A 23 15.94 6.76 -1.30
C LEU A 23 15.12 7.80 -0.51
N GLY A 24 15.30 7.82 0.80
CA GLY A 24 14.76 8.86 1.68
C GLY A 24 15.10 10.26 1.16
N PRO A 25 14.42 11.30 1.64
CA PRO A 25 14.78 12.67 1.27
C PRO A 25 16.27 12.83 1.50
N PRO A 26 17.02 13.43 0.53
CA PRO A 26 18.46 13.56 0.64
C PRO A 26 18.81 14.19 1.98
N SER A 27 19.67 13.51 2.74
CA SER A 27 20.19 14.00 4.00
C SER A 27 20.86 15.35 3.73
N GLN A 28 20.21 16.41 4.21
CA GLN A 28 20.68 17.78 4.36
C GLN A 28 21.27 18.50 3.12
N GLU A 29 20.55 19.53 2.66
CA GLU A 29 21.03 20.72 1.94
C GLU A 29 21.50 20.61 0.49
N THR A 30 21.18 19.55 -0.23
CA THR A 30 21.13 19.66 -1.70
C THR A 30 19.70 19.91 -2.12
N GLU A 31 19.43 21.03 -2.80
CA GLU A 31 18.16 21.22 -3.50
C GLU A 31 17.86 19.92 -4.27
N PRO A 32 16.60 19.41 -4.21
CA PRO A 32 16.26 18.20 -4.96
C PRO A 32 16.69 18.41 -6.41
N PRO A 33 17.28 17.40 -7.07
CA PRO A 33 17.76 17.54 -8.43
C PRO A 33 16.61 18.05 -9.29
N GLN A 34 16.76 19.27 -9.82
CA GLN A 34 15.78 19.84 -10.73
C GLN A 34 15.86 19.05 -12.04
N TYR A 35 15.01 18.03 -12.18
CA TYR A 35 14.88 17.31 -13.44
C TYR A 35 14.22 18.20 -14.47
N ASP A 36 14.81 18.28 -15.68
CA ASP A 36 14.22 18.96 -16.81
C ASP A 36 13.43 17.95 -17.65
N PRO A 37 12.08 18.10 -17.81
CA PRO A 37 11.28 17.21 -18.63
C PRO A 37 11.81 17.06 -20.07
N GLU A 38 12.36 18.13 -20.67
CA GLU A 38 12.88 18.09 -22.04
C GLU A 38 14.14 17.22 -22.15
N VAL A 39 14.89 17.08 -21.07
CA VAL A 39 16.05 16.18 -20.99
C VAL A 39 15.62 14.76 -20.66
N MET A 40 14.63 14.59 -19.76
CA MET A 40 14.22 13.26 -19.26
C MET A 40 13.34 12.50 -20.27
N LEU A 41 12.45 13.18 -21.00
CA LEU A 41 11.57 12.51 -21.96
C LEU A 41 12.31 11.64 -22.99
N PRO A 42 13.34 12.14 -23.70
CA PRO A 42 14.10 11.30 -24.65
C PRO A 42 14.81 10.11 -24.00
N LEU A 43 15.19 10.23 -22.72
CA LEU A 43 15.89 9.17 -21.99
C LEU A 43 14.99 7.99 -21.64
N LEU A 44 13.66 8.15 -21.66
CA LEU A 44 12.72 7.02 -21.51
C LEU A 44 12.84 5.99 -22.64
N GLU A 45 13.31 6.40 -23.82
CA GLU A 45 13.53 5.54 -24.98
C GLU A 45 14.99 5.16 -25.20
N SER A 46 15.87 5.52 -24.27
CA SER A 46 17.31 5.24 -24.39
C SER A 46 17.59 3.73 -24.52
N PRO A 47 18.56 3.30 -25.34
CA PRO A 47 19.03 1.92 -25.35
C PRO A 47 19.67 1.51 -24.01
N GLU A 48 20.17 2.49 -23.24
CA GLU A 48 20.84 2.28 -21.97
C GLU A 48 19.84 2.10 -20.83
N THR A 49 19.85 0.94 -20.16
CA THR A 49 18.93 0.62 -19.05
C THR A 49 19.00 1.64 -17.91
N GLN A 50 20.20 2.10 -17.57
CA GLN A 50 20.40 3.08 -16.50
C GLN A 50 19.74 4.42 -16.82
N GLN A 51 19.79 4.85 -18.08
CA GLN A 51 19.15 6.09 -18.52
C GLN A 51 17.63 5.97 -18.50
N ARG A 52 17.05 4.85 -18.96
CA ARG A 52 15.62 4.61 -18.86
C ARG A 52 15.13 4.60 -17.41
N MET A 53 15.90 3.92 -16.53
CA MET A 53 15.58 3.89 -15.09
C MET A 53 15.63 5.29 -14.46
N LEU A 54 16.70 6.06 -14.73
CA LEU A 54 16.85 7.42 -14.24
C LEU A 54 15.68 8.31 -14.69
N ALA A 55 15.37 8.26 -15.98
CA ALA A 55 14.26 9.03 -16.54
C ALA A 55 12.91 8.63 -15.92
N ALA A 56 12.61 7.33 -15.84
CA ALA A 56 11.37 6.88 -15.22
C ALA A 56 11.25 7.34 -13.75
N ARG A 57 12.35 7.34 -13.00
CA ARG A 57 12.39 7.85 -11.62
C ARG A 57 12.18 9.37 -11.56
N ALA A 58 12.74 10.13 -12.50
CA ALA A 58 12.53 11.56 -12.56
C ALA A 58 11.03 11.89 -12.71
N PHE A 59 10.26 11.08 -13.44
CA PHE A 59 8.81 11.25 -13.58
C PHE A 59 7.99 10.80 -12.35
N CYS A 60 8.61 10.32 -11.29
CA CYS A 60 7.94 10.25 -9.97
C CYS A 60 7.78 11.65 -9.34
N GLU A 61 8.60 12.61 -9.74
CA GLU A 61 8.57 14.01 -9.25
C GLU A 61 8.03 14.98 -10.31
N LEU A 62 8.34 14.71 -11.58
CA LEU A 62 7.83 15.48 -12.72
C LEU A 62 6.41 15.04 -13.07
N GLN A 63 5.54 16.05 -13.27
CA GLN A 63 4.18 15.83 -13.78
C GLN A 63 4.10 16.29 -15.24
N ASP A 64 4.26 15.33 -16.15
CA ASP A 64 4.19 15.59 -17.59
C ASP A 64 3.44 14.47 -18.33
N ALA A 65 2.26 14.79 -18.84
CA ALA A 65 1.43 13.82 -19.55
C ALA A 65 2.10 13.21 -20.79
N ARG A 66 3.10 13.88 -21.36
CA ARG A 66 3.87 13.36 -22.51
C ARG A 66 4.67 12.11 -22.14
N ALA A 67 5.02 11.94 -20.87
CA ALA A 67 5.74 10.75 -20.41
C ALA A 67 4.87 9.50 -20.34
N ILE A 68 3.55 9.63 -20.20
CA ILE A 68 2.63 8.51 -19.97
C ILE A 68 2.78 7.39 -21.02
N PRO A 69 2.75 7.65 -22.35
CA PRO A 69 2.91 6.60 -23.34
C PRO A 69 4.25 5.86 -23.22
N HIS A 70 5.33 6.56 -22.92
CA HIS A 70 6.67 5.99 -22.76
C HIS A 70 6.76 5.15 -21.47
N LEU A 71 6.19 5.65 -20.37
CA LEU A 71 6.13 4.92 -19.09
C LEU A 71 5.29 3.64 -19.22
N LEU A 72 4.18 3.68 -19.97
CA LEU A 72 3.39 2.49 -20.27
C LEU A 72 4.21 1.45 -21.05
N HIS A 73 5.02 1.87 -22.01
CA HIS A 73 5.93 0.99 -22.73
C HIS A 73 6.98 0.36 -21.78
N LEU A 74 7.50 1.13 -20.84
CA LEU A 74 8.50 0.69 -19.86
C LEU A 74 7.95 -0.29 -18.82
N LEU A 75 6.63 -0.48 -18.69
CA LEU A 75 6.07 -1.57 -17.89
C LEU A 75 6.48 -2.95 -18.41
N GLY A 76 6.82 -3.07 -19.70
CA GLY A 76 7.33 -4.30 -20.32
C GLY A 76 8.85 -4.37 -20.41
N ASP A 77 9.61 -3.47 -19.79
CA ASP A 77 11.08 -3.45 -19.87
C ASP A 77 11.69 -4.75 -19.34
N PRO A 78 12.75 -5.28 -19.98
CA PRO A 78 13.46 -6.46 -19.49
C PRO A 78 13.99 -6.31 -18.05
N CYS A 79 14.40 -5.10 -17.67
CA CYS A 79 14.92 -4.79 -16.34
C CYS A 79 13.79 -4.54 -15.33
N PRO A 80 13.67 -5.34 -14.25
CA PRO A 80 12.64 -5.12 -13.22
C PRO A 80 12.71 -3.74 -12.57
N LEU A 81 13.90 -3.16 -12.40
CA LEU A 81 14.06 -1.83 -11.81
C LEU A 81 13.47 -0.72 -12.68
N VAL A 82 13.54 -0.88 -14.02
CA VAL A 82 12.86 0.05 -14.94
C VAL A 82 11.35 -0.11 -14.83
N ARG A 83 10.83 -1.36 -14.80
CA ARG A 83 9.39 -1.61 -14.63
C ARG A 83 8.84 -1.04 -13.32
N VAL A 84 9.56 -1.24 -12.21
CA VAL A 84 9.19 -0.65 -10.90
C VAL A 84 9.14 0.88 -11.01
N SER A 85 10.18 1.50 -11.57
CA SER A 85 10.24 2.96 -11.71
C SER A 85 9.10 3.50 -12.57
N ALA A 86 8.79 2.81 -13.68
CA ALA A 86 7.67 3.16 -14.53
C ALA A 86 6.31 3.04 -13.79
N ALA A 87 6.12 1.98 -13.00
CA ALA A 87 4.91 1.81 -12.20
C ALA A 87 4.73 2.97 -11.20
N TYR A 88 5.78 3.34 -10.46
CA TYR A 88 5.72 4.47 -9.53
C TYR A 88 5.48 5.80 -10.25
N ALA A 89 6.15 6.03 -11.38
CA ALA A 89 5.92 7.24 -12.18
C ALA A 89 4.46 7.35 -12.65
N LEU A 90 3.87 6.25 -13.13
CA LEU A 90 2.45 6.21 -13.53
C LEU A 90 1.51 6.43 -12.35
N GLY A 91 1.84 5.92 -11.16
CA GLY A 91 1.05 6.17 -9.95
C GLY A 91 1.13 7.63 -9.47
N ARG A 92 2.22 8.35 -9.77
CA ARG A 92 2.38 9.80 -9.52
C ARG A 92 1.75 10.66 -10.63
N ASN A 93 1.57 10.10 -11.81
CA ASN A 93 0.96 10.74 -12.97
C ASN A 93 -0.30 9.95 -13.38
N PRO A 94 -1.37 9.96 -12.56
CA PRO A 94 -2.54 9.15 -12.80
C PRO A 94 -3.19 9.53 -14.14
N SER A 95 -3.53 8.51 -14.93
CA SER A 95 -4.18 8.65 -16.21
C SER A 95 -5.17 7.52 -16.42
N GLU A 96 -6.33 7.83 -16.98
CA GLU A 96 -7.32 6.80 -17.29
C GLU A 96 -6.76 5.71 -18.22
N SER A 97 -5.86 6.10 -19.13
CA SER A 97 -5.21 5.17 -20.05
C SER A 97 -4.20 4.22 -19.39
N ALA A 98 -3.76 4.52 -18.17
CA ALA A 98 -2.74 3.73 -17.47
C ALA A 98 -3.33 2.55 -16.69
N LEU A 99 -4.58 2.60 -16.26
CA LEU A 99 -5.14 1.62 -15.32
C LEU A 99 -5.14 0.20 -15.90
N GLU A 100 -5.69 0.00 -17.08
CA GLU A 100 -5.75 -1.34 -17.70
C GLU A 100 -4.37 -1.95 -17.96
N PRO A 101 -3.37 -1.21 -18.51
CA PRO A 101 -2.01 -1.69 -18.61
C PRO A 101 -1.35 -2.04 -17.26
N LEU A 102 -1.59 -1.24 -16.21
CA LEU A 102 -1.09 -1.54 -14.86
C LEU A 102 -1.68 -2.83 -14.31
N ILE A 103 -3.00 -3.04 -14.46
CA ILE A 103 -3.68 -4.26 -14.04
C ILE A 103 -3.17 -5.47 -14.85
N ALA A 104 -3.01 -5.33 -16.16
CA ALA A 104 -2.49 -6.39 -17.01
C ALA A 104 -1.07 -6.79 -16.58
N GLN A 105 -0.20 -5.82 -16.29
CA GLN A 105 1.15 -6.08 -15.82
C GLN A 105 1.16 -6.72 -14.43
N LEU A 106 0.29 -6.29 -13.50
CA LEU A 106 0.16 -6.92 -12.17
C LEU A 106 -0.11 -8.42 -12.27
N ASN A 107 -0.97 -8.82 -13.20
CA ASN A 107 -1.36 -10.22 -13.36
C ASN A 107 -0.28 -11.11 -13.97
N GLN A 108 0.73 -10.55 -14.67
CA GLN A 108 1.74 -11.31 -15.41
C GLN A 108 3.17 -11.14 -14.92
N ASP A 109 3.47 -10.09 -14.14
CA ASP A 109 4.83 -9.83 -13.71
C ASP A 109 5.30 -10.87 -12.68
N TRP A 110 6.41 -11.52 -12.96
CA TRP A 110 6.99 -12.52 -12.07
C TRP A 110 7.70 -11.91 -10.86
N ASN A 111 8.07 -10.61 -10.92
CA ASN A 111 8.85 -9.95 -9.89
C ASN A 111 7.94 -9.29 -8.84
N GLY A 112 8.05 -9.72 -7.57
CA GLY A 112 7.22 -9.22 -6.48
C GLY A 112 7.40 -7.73 -6.19
N TYR A 113 8.60 -7.16 -6.38
CA TYR A 113 8.81 -5.71 -6.21
C TYR A 113 8.09 -4.91 -7.30
N VAL A 114 8.05 -5.43 -8.53
CA VAL A 114 7.27 -4.80 -9.60
C VAL A 114 5.79 -4.85 -9.25
N ARG A 115 5.27 -6.01 -8.83
CA ARG A 115 3.87 -6.14 -8.43
C ARG A 115 3.51 -5.23 -7.25
N LYS A 116 4.42 -5.06 -6.26
CA LYS A 116 4.25 -4.09 -5.18
C LYS A 116 4.06 -2.66 -5.72
N GLY A 117 4.93 -2.21 -6.63
CA GLY A 117 4.82 -0.90 -7.28
C GLY A 117 3.55 -0.74 -8.10
N LEU A 118 3.13 -1.80 -8.82
CA LEU A 118 1.88 -1.81 -9.59
C LEU A 118 0.64 -1.68 -8.70
N VAL A 119 0.59 -2.42 -7.59
CA VAL A 119 -0.49 -2.33 -6.60
C VAL A 119 -0.62 -0.90 -6.06
N TRP A 120 0.51 -0.27 -5.72
CA TRP A 120 0.51 1.12 -5.28
C TRP A 120 0.00 2.08 -6.37
N ALA A 121 0.47 1.92 -7.61
CA ALA A 121 0.04 2.76 -8.73
C ALA A 121 -1.45 2.59 -9.06
N ILE A 122 -1.96 1.34 -9.01
CA ILE A 122 -3.37 1.01 -9.23
C ILE A 122 -4.24 1.65 -8.12
N GLY A 123 -3.80 1.60 -6.85
CA GLY A 123 -4.50 2.27 -5.75
C GLY A 123 -4.64 3.78 -5.95
N ASN A 124 -3.59 4.43 -6.45
CA ASN A 124 -3.58 5.87 -6.71
C ASN A 124 -4.41 6.29 -7.95
N SER A 125 -4.93 5.35 -8.72
CA SER A 125 -5.83 5.68 -9.83
C SER A 125 -7.17 6.26 -9.39
N HIS A 126 -7.59 5.95 -8.15
CA HIS A 126 -8.90 6.29 -7.57
C HIS A 126 -10.09 5.85 -8.49
N ASP A 127 -9.90 4.78 -9.23
CA ASP A 127 -10.91 4.23 -10.15
C ASP A 127 -11.50 2.94 -9.58
N ARG A 128 -12.84 2.81 -9.61
CA ARG A 128 -13.54 1.62 -9.10
C ARG A 128 -13.05 0.30 -9.71
N ARG A 129 -12.58 0.32 -10.96
CA ARG A 129 -12.01 -0.84 -11.65
C ARG A 129 -10.78 -1.41 -10.95
N SER A 130 -10.11 -0.61 -10.10
CA SER A 130 -8.95 -1.04 -9.30
C SER A 130 -9.31 -2.02 -8.19
N LEU A 131 -10.53 -2.00 -7.66
CA LEU A 131 -10.89 -2.69 -6.42
C LEU A 131 -10.78 -4.22 -6.53
N ILE A 132 -11.29 -4.82 -7.60
CA ILE A 132 -11.22 -6.28 -7.80
C ILE A 132 -9.77 -6.75 -7.98
N PRO A 133 -8.93 -6.16 -8.84
CA PRO A 133 -7.51 -6.51 -8.93
C PRO A 133 -6.75 -6.37 -7.61
N LEU A 134 -7.00 -5.31 -6.85
CA LEU A 134 -6.37 -5.09 -5.53
C LEU A 134 -6.83 -6.13 -4.51
N ALA A 135 -8.13 -6.45 -4.45
CA ALA A 135 -8.65 -7.49 -3.57
C ALA A 135 -8.09 -8.89 -3.92
N ASN A 136 -7.87 -9.18 -5.20
CA ASN A 136 -7.23 -10.42 -5.62
C ASN A 136 -5.75 -10.44 -5.19
N ALA A 137 -5.00 -9.37 -5.41
CA ALA A 137 -3.62 -9.25 -4.95
C ALA A 137 -3.52 -9.39 -3.42
N LEU A 138 -4.44 -8.78 -2.67
CA LEU A 138 -4.53 -8.90 -1.21
C LEU A 138 -4.69 -10.36 -0.74
N ARG A 139 -5.45 -11.20 -1.46
CA ARG A 139 -5.70 -12.59 -1.07
C ARG A 139 -4.60 -13.56 -1.47
N THR A 140 -3.97 -13.34 -2.62
CA THR A 140 -3.24 -14.42 -3.31
C THR A 140 -1.76 -14.17 -3.54
N ASP A 141 -1.27 -12.95 -3.38
CA ASP A 141 0.11 -12.60 -3.71
C ASP A 141 1.08 -12.90 -2.52
N ILE A 142 2.35 -12.62 -2.71
CA ILE A 142 3.36 -12.69 -1.64
C ILE A 142 3.06 -11.68 -0.52
N PRO A 143 3.51 -11.91 0.73
CA PRO A 143 3.17 -11.05 1.87
C PRO A 143 3.40 -9.56 1.64
N ALA A 144 4.55 -9.19 1.05
CA ALA A 144 4.86 -7.80 0.77
C ALA A 144 3.85 -7.12 -0.17
N VAL A 145 3.36 -7.85 -1.18
CA VAL A 145 2.33 -7.33 -2.11
C VAL A 145 0.96 -7.28 -1.42
N ARG A 146 0.60 -8.32 -0.63
CA ARG A 146 -0.65 -8.32 0.15
C ARG A 146 -0.75 -7.14 1.10
N LEU A 147 0.34 -6.84 1.82
CA LEU A 147 0.43 -5.68 2.71
C LEU A 147 0.12 -4.38 1.96
N TRP A 148 0.76 -4.18 0.82
CA TRP A 148 0.53 -2.96 0.02
C TRP A 148 -0.85 -2.93 -0.64
N ALA A 149 -1.42 -4.08 -0.97
CA ALA A 149 -2.79 -4.18 -1.48
C ALA A 149 -3.82 -3.75 -0.43
N ALA A 150 -3.60 -4.06 0.86
CA ALA A 150 -4.44 -3.55 1.94
C ALA A 150 -4.41 -2.02 2.00
N SER A 151 -3.21 -1.41 1.98
CA SER A 151 -3.06 0.05 1.95
C SER A 151 -3.66 0.68 0.68
N ALA A 152 -3.51 0.03 -0.48
CA ALA A 152 -4.09 0.50 -1.73
C ALA A 152 -5.62 0.49 -1.70
N LEU A 153 -6.24 -0.54 -1.08
CA LEU A 153 -7.69 -0.59 -0.89
C LEU A 153 -8.22 0.52 0.03
N ALA A 154 -7.41 1.03 0.97
CA ALA A 154 -7.80 2.19 1.77
C ALA A 154 -8.02 3.46 0.92
N GLN A 155 -7.41 3.54 -0.29
CA GLN A 155 -7.65 4.63 -1.23
C GLN A 155 -9.08 4.61 -1.84
N ALA A 156 -9.85 3.53 -1.61
CA ALA A 156 -11.25 3.46 -2.00
C ALA A 156 -12.11 4.59 -1.42
N ALA A 157 -11.66 5.22 -0.33
CA ALA A 157 -12.24 6.45 0.22
C ALA A 157 -12.39 7.56 -0.84
N HIS A 158 -11.42 7.67 -1.76
CA HIS A 158 -11.45 8.66 -2.85
C HIS A 158 -12.40 8.29 -4.00
N ILE A 159 -12.82 7.02 -4.08
CA ILE A 159 -13.83 6.57 -5.05
C ILE A 159 -15.24 6.91 -4.54
N GLY A 160 -15.38 7.08 -3.22
CA GLY A 160 -16.64 7.38 -2.55
C GLY A 160 -17.32 6.15 -1.97
N TYR A 161 -18.57 6.32 -1.55
CA TYR A 161 -19.34 5.31 -0.78
C TYR A 161 -19.31 3.91 -1.40
N GLU A 162 -19.56 3.78 -2.70
CA GLU A 162 -19.57 2.48 -3.39
C GLU A 162 -18.21 1.79 -3.35
N GLY A 163 -17.12 2.57 -3.48
CA GLY A 163 -15.76 2.04 -3.36
C GLY A 163 -15.47 1.51 -1.97
N VAL A 164 -15.87 2.25 -0.94
CA VAL A 164 -15.66 1.88 0.45
C VAL A 164 -16.38 0.59 0.82
N ILE A 165 -17.65 0.44 0.45
CA ILE A 165 -18.42 -0.79 0.76
C ILE A 165 -17.91 -2.02 0.03
N GLU A 166 -17.25 -1.86 -1.13
CA GLU A 166 -16.61 -2.96 -1.87
C GLU A 166 -15.24 -3.32 -1.30
N ALA A 167 -14.50 -2.36 -0.75
CA ALA A 167 -13.15 -2.58 -0.23
C ALA A 167 -13.12 -3.24 1.16
N ILE A 168 -14.10 -2.99 2.02
CA ILE A 168 -14.12 -3.47 3.41
C ILE A 168 -14.20 -4.99 3.53
N PRO A 169 -15.10 -5.73 2.83
CA PRO A 169 -15.22 -7.17 3.02
C PRO A 169 -13.93 -7.96 2.78
N PRO A 170 -13.16 -7.76 1.68
CA PRO A 170 -11.90 -8.46 1.50
C PRO A 170 -10.83 -8.09 2.55
N LEU A 171 -10.84 -6.86 3.07
CA LEU A 171 -9.95 -6.47 4.15
C LEU A 171 -10.27 -7.20 5.46
N ILE A 172 -11.55 -7.36 5.81
CA ILE A 172 -11.98 -8.14 6.99
C ILE A 172 -11.56 -9.59 6.84
N GLU A 173 -11.82 -10.20 5.68
CA GLU A 173 -11.44 -11.59 5.41
C GLU A 173 -9.95 -11.82 5.66
N VAL A 174 -9.09 -10.98 5.10
CA VAL A 174 -7.63 -11.13 5.21
C VAL A 174 -7.13 -10.74 6.62
N MET A 175 -7.72 -9.73 7.26
CA MET A 175 -7.42 -9.39 8.66
C MET A 175 -7.63 -10.59 9.60
N GLN A 176 -8.64 -11.41 9.35
CA GLN A 176 -8.95 -12.56 10.21
C GLN A 176 -8.16 -13.84 9.87
N GLN A 177 -7.64 -13.98 8.63
CA GLN A 177 -7.16 -15.26 8.12
C GLN A 177 -5.70 -15.25 7.64
N ASP A 178 -5.10 -14.09 7.37
CA ASP A 178 -3.73 -14.06 6.84
C ASP A 178 -2.71 -14.63 7.84
N ALA A 179 -1.79 -15.44 7.35
CA ALA A 179 -0.74 -16.03 8.17
C ALA A 179 0.26 -15.00 8.71
N VAL A 180 0.40 -13.84 8.03
CA VAL A 180 1.40 -12.82 8.36
C VAL A 180 0.78 -11.70 9.19
N PRO A 181 1.23 -11.50 10.45
CA PRO A 181 0.68 -10.47 11.34
C PRO A 181 0.69 -9.07 10.72
N ALA A 182 1.79 -8.66 10.07
CA ALA A 182 1.87 -7.35 9.44
C ALA A 182 0.80 -7.10 8.37
N VAL A 183 0.37 -8.14 7.63
CA VAL A 183 -0.74 -8.04 6.66
C VAL A 183 -2.05 -7.85 7.40
N ARG A 184 -2.30 -8.62 8.49
CA ARG A 184 -3.51 -8.47 9.31
C ARG A 184 -3.61 -7.08 9.94
N GLY A 185 -2.52 -6.59 10.54
CA GLY A 185 -2.47 -5.26 11.14
C GLY A 185 -2.75 -4.15 10.13
N ASN A 186 -2.14 -4.25 8.93
CA ASN A 186 -2.39 -3.27 7.88
C ASN A 186 -3.84 -3.31 7.34
N CYS A 187 -4.49 -4.48 7.34
CA CYS A 187 -5.92 -4.57 7.06
C CYS A 187 -6.75 -3.86 8.13
N ALA A 188 -6.42 -4.04 9.44
CA ALA A 188 -7.09 -3.33 10.53
C ALA A 188 -6.97 -1.81 10.38
N TRP A 189 -5.75 -1.31 10.09
CA TRP A 189 -5.52 0.10 9.80
C TRP A 189 -6.37 0.60 8.62
N SER A 190 -6.39 -0.16 7.51
CA SER A 190 -7.14 0.20 6.30
C SER A 190 -8.64 0.26 6.54
N ILE A 191 -9.19 -0.71 7.30
CA ILE A 191 -10.59 -0.72 7.71
C ILE A 191 -10.91 0.53 8.55
N GLY A 192 -10.04 0.87 9.51
CA GLY A 192 -10.19 2.08 10.32
C GLY A 192 -10.24 3.36 9.48
N GLN A 193 -9.43 3.47 8.41
CA GLN A 193 -9.51 4.61 7.49
C GLN A 193 -10.86 4.67 6.77
N LEU A 194 -11.31 3.53 6.22
CA LEU A 194 -12.53 3.45 5.43
C LEU A 194 -13.80 3.66 6.25
N CYS A 195 -13.84 3.17 7.50
CA CYS A 195 -15.00 3.35 8.38
C CYS A 195 -15.33 4.82 8.68
N ARG A 196 -14.35 5.71 8.60
CA ARG A 196 -14.57 7.15 8.80
C ARG A 196 -15.38 7.79 7.68
N GLU A 197 -15.40 7.18 6.51
CA GLU A 197 -16.14 7.64 5.32
C GLU A 197 -17.52 6.98 5.19
N LEU A 198 -17.89 6.11 6.14
CA LEU A 198 -19.17 5.41 6.11
C LEU A 198 -20.18 5.99 7.11
N PRO A 199 -21.45 6.13 6.69
CA PRO A 199 -22.54 6.27 7.64
C PRO A 199 -22.73 4.95 8.40
N SER A 200 -23.39 5.00 9.56
CA SER A 200 -23.77 3.80 10.29
C SER A 200 -24.72 2.93 9.44
N ASN A 201 -24.20 1.82 8.94
CA ASN A 201 -24.90 0.82 8.14
C ASN A 201 -24.39 -0.59 8.46
N VAL A 202 -24.91 -1.61 7.79
CA VAL A 202 -24.51 -3.00 8.04
C VAL A 202 -23.00 -3.24 7.79
N ILE A 203 -22.42 -2.67 6.75
CA ILE A 203 -20.98 -2.83 6.44
C ILE A 203 -20.13 -2.17 7.53
N TYR A 204 -20.50 -0.94 7.93
CA TYR A 204 -19.84 -0.26 9.04
C TYR A 204 -19.90 -1.09 10.33
N MET A 205 -21.08 -1.59 10.69
CA MET A 205 -21.25 -2.41 11.90
C MET A 205 -20.40 -3.68 11.84
N THR A 206 -20.38 -4.37 10.70
CA THR A 206 -19.56 -5.58 10.50
C THR A 206 -18.07 -5.26 10.62
N ALA A 207 -17.62 -4.12 10.09
CA ALA A 207 -16.23 -3.69 10.19
C ALA A 207 -15.82 -3.40 11.63
N ILE A 208 -16.67 -2.69 12.39
CA ILE A 208 -16.42 -2.41 13.80
C ILE A 208 -16.41 -3.70 14.62
N ASP A 209 -17.36 -4.61 14.40
CA ASP A 209 -17.40 -5.89 15.11
C ASP A 209 -16.12 -6.73 14.82
N ALA A 210 -15.64 -6.74 13.58
CA ALA A 210 -14.40 -7.43 13.21
C ALA A 210 -13.15 -6.78 13.88
N LEU A 211 -13.07 -5.46 13.94
CA LEU A 211 -11.99 -4.75 14.66
C LEU A 211 -12.04 -5.03 16.16
N ILE A 212 -13.21 -5.03 16.78
CA ILE A 212 -13.39 -5.37 18.21
C ILE A 212 -12.93 -6.81 18.45
N GLU A 213 -13.34 -7.76 17.64
CA GLU A 213 -12.94 -9.16 17.78
C GLU A 213 -11.41 -9.32 17.63
N THR A 214 -10.82 -8.66 16.65
CA THR A 214 -9.36 -8.66 16.45
C THR A 214 -8.65 -8.07 17.67
N PHE A 215 -9.07 -6.91 18.15
CA PHE A 215 -8.49 -6.31 19.35
C PHE A 215 -8.58 -7.23 20.59
N ALA A 216 -9.72 -7.89 20.78
CA ALA A 216 -9.96 -8.72 21.96
C ALA A 216 -9.27 -10.10 21.91
N ARG A 217 -9.08 -10.71 20.72
CA ARG A 217 -8.73 -12.14 20.59
C ARG A 217 -7.50 -12.44 19.77
N GLU A 218 -6.97 -11.49 19.01
CA GLU A 218 -5.78 -11.71 18.19
C GLU A 218 -4.58 -12.10 19.07
N ALA A 219 -3.80 -13.07 18.62
CA ALA A 219 -2.65 -13.57 19.36
C ALA A 219 -1.43 -12.64 19.27
N ASP A 220 -1.26 -11.96 18.14
CA ASP A 220 -0.17 -11.03 17.91
C ASP A 220 -0.49 -9.65 18.51
N LEU A 221 0.39 -9.19 19.40
CA LEU A 221 0.18 -7.93 20.13
C LEU A 221 0.22 -6.71 19.21
N GLY A 222 1.03 -6.74 18.15
CA GLY A 222 1.11 -5.65 17.17
C GLY A 222 -0.23 -5.50 16.42
N VAL A 223 -0.81 -6.61 15.97
CA VAL A 223 -2.13 -6.61 15.30
C VAL A 223 -3.24 -6.15 16.24
N ARG A 224 -3.18 -6.54 17.53
CA ARG A 224 -4.12 -6.03 18.54
C ARG A 224 -4.02 -4.51 18.67
N GLU A 225 -2.80 -3.97 18.72
CA GLU A 225 -2.60 -2.53 18.84
C GLU A 225 -3.04 -1.79 17.58
N ASP A 226 -2.81 -2.35 16.38
CA ASP A 226 -3.32 -1.79 15.14
C ASP A 226 -4.85 -1.74 15.11
N ALA A 227 -5.52 -2.79 15.57
CA ALA A 227 -6.98 -2.83 15.68
C ALA A 227 -7.50 -1.83 16.74
N ARG A 228 -6.81 -1.73 17.89
CA ARG A 228 -7.10 -0.71 18.92
C ARG A 228 -6.97 0.72 18.36
N ALA A 229 -5.87 1.00 17.68
CA ALA A 229 -5.64 2.30 17.07
C ALA A 229 -6.71 2.65 16.01
N ALA A 230 -7.14 1.65 15.22
CA ALA A 230 -8.23 1.80 14.26
C ALA A 230 -9.55 2.14 14.97
N LEU A 231 -9.93 1.43 16.04
CA LEU A 231 -11.14 1.69 16.82
C LEU A 231 -11.13 3.08 17.45
N LEU A 232 -10.00 3.50 18.05
CA LEU A 232 -9.83 4.86 18.60
C LEU A 232 -10.00 5.93 17.51
N LYS A 233 -9.45 5.69 16.34
CA LYS A 233 -9.51 6.62 15.22
C LYS A 233 -10.91 6.77 14.64
N VAL A 234 -11.68 5.68 14.61
CA VAL A 234 -13.09 5.69 14.18
C VAL A 234 -13.98 6.35 15.23
N GLY A 235 -13.73 6.09 16.51
CA GLY A 235 -14.49 6.67 17.62
C GLY A 235 -15.87 6.03 17.82
N ASP A 236 -16.11 4.80 17.35
CA ASP A 236 -17.37 4.08 17.57
C ASP A 236 -17.55 3.76 19.07
N PRO A 237 -18.72 4.09 19.68
CA PRO A 237 -18.95 3.88 21.11
C PRO A 237 -18.72 2.44 21.59
N ARG A 238 -19.05 1.42 20.80
CA ARG A 238 -18.85 0.01 21.14
C ARG A 238 -17.36 -0.34 21.20
N GLY A 239 -16.59 0.16 20.21
CA GLY A 239 -15.15 -0.01 20.19
C GLY A 239 -14.47 0.68 21.38
N LEU A 240 -14.85 1.91 21.69
CA LEU A 240 -14.31 2.65 22.82
C LEU A 240 -14.64 1.98 24.16
N GLN A 241 -15.87 1.49 24.33
CA GLN A 241 -16.26 0.75 25.53
C GLN A 241 -15.44 -0.55 25.68
N THR A 242 -15.25 -1.32 24.62
CA THR A 242 -14.45 -2.56 24.65
C THR A 242 -12.99 -2.27 25.02
N ILE A 243 -12.42 -1.17 24.50
CA ILE A 243 -11.05 -0.76 24.88
C ILE A 243 -10.98 -0.48 26.38
N GLU A 244 -11.92 0.29 26.90
CA GLU A 244 -11.96 0.62 28.33
C GLU A 244 -12.11 -0.62 29.22
N GLU A 245 -12.99 -1.55 28.86
CA GLU A 245 -13.20 -2.81 29.59
C GLU A 245 -11.92 -3.68 29.63
N ILE A 246 -11.26 -3.88 28.48
CA ILE A 246 -10.05 -4.71 28.39
C ILE A 246 -8.86 -4.07 29.13
N GLU A 247 -8.71 -2.74 29.07
CA GLU A 247 -7.63 -2.03 29.79
C GLU A 247 -7.84 -2.07 31.30
N GLN A 248 -9.10 -2.01 31.79
CA GLN A 248 -9.41 -2.14 33.23
C GLN A 248 -9.13 -3.55 33.77
N ASP A 249 -9.31 -4.58 32.95
CA ASP A 249 -9.04 -5.98 33.32
C ASP A 249 -7.54 -6.33 33.32
N GLY A 250 -6.67 -5.41 32.92
CA GLY A 250 -5.21 -5.55 32.99
C GLY A 250 -4.61 -6.52 31.97
N PHE A 251 -5.25 -6.68 30.82
CA PHE A 251 -4.78 -7.55 29.72
C PHE A 251 -3.78 -6.87 28.76
N PHE A 252 -3.15 -5.77 29.19
CA PHE A 252 -2.05 -5.09 28.48
C PHE A 252 -0.84 -4.95 29.37
#